data_66fd6ef76dd9913553984a8f360daddd
#
_entry.id   66fd6ef76dd9913553984a8f360daddd
#
_cell.length_a   1.000
_cell.length_b   1.000
_cell.length_c   1.000
_cell.angle_alpha   90.00
_cell.angle_beta   90.00
_cell.angle_gamma   90.00
#
_symmetry.space_group_name_H-M   'P 1'
#
loop_
_entity.id
_entity.type
_entity.pdbx_description
1 polymer ?
#
loop_
_entity_poly.entity_id
_entity_poly.type
_entity_poly.pdbx_seq_one_letter_code
_entity_poly.pdbx_strand_id
1 'polypeptide(L)'
;MTLRAALLDALAVVAPIECAGCGAPDRGLCSACVPALAARVTTHESSGVGSVWAALAYEGAVRRVILAYKENDRTDARTPLARALALALDEARSAADVSSLVAVPSSRAGLRRRGYDPVIALLTRAGQRPLRVLAAARAAETQKSLAVAERHANRHGSLVATRSLDGARVLLVDDVFTTGATLDEAARAVRAAGGEVCGAAVLAFTPKLFVSQRLLSGFS
;
A
#
# COMPACT_ATOMS: atom_id res chain seq x y z
N MET A 1 -2.03 33.86 -19.58
CA MET A 1 -2.94 32.72 -19.41
C MET A 1 -2.95 31.90 -20.68
N THR A 2 -2.62 30.64 -20.68
CA THR A 2 -2.62 29.80 -21.88
C THR A 2 -4.05 29.34 -22.16
N LEU A 3 -4.42 29.17 -23.45
CA LEU A 3 -5.73 28.65 -23.88
C LEU A 3 -6.13 27.36 -23.15
N ARG A 4 -5.14 26.51 -22.85
CA ARG A 4 -5.30 25.27 -22.08
C ARG A 4 -5.74 25.54 -20.63
N ALA A 5 -5.24 26.60 -20.00
CA ALA A 5 -5.63 26.99 -18.66
C ALA A 5 -7.09 27.48 -18.63
N ALA A 6 -7.48 28.33 -19.60
CA ALA A 6 -8.86 28.84 -19.72
C ALA A 6 -9.87 27.70 -19.99
N LEU A 7 -9.50 26.70 -20.81
CA LEU A 7 -10.37 25.55 -21.10
C LEU A 7 -10.55 24.67 -19.85
N LEU A 8 -9.50 24.47 -19.07
CA LEU A 8 -9.57 23.74 -17.81
C LEU A 8 -10.37 24.49 -16.73
N ASP A 9 -10.31 25.85 -16.74
CA ASP A 9 -11.12 26.70 -15.87
C ASP A 9 -12.62 26.59 -16.23
N ALA A 10 -12.95 26.60 -17.49
CA ALA A 10 -14.32 26.41 -17.97
C ALA A 10 -14.88 25.01 -17.64
N LEU A 11 -14.06 23.95 -17.80
CA LEU A 11 -14.44 22.58 -17.40
C LEU A 11 -14.63 22.45 -15.87
N ALA A 12 -13.82 23.12 -15.06
CA ALA A 12 -13.94 23.09 -13.60
C ALA A 12 -15.25 23.71 -13.09
N VAL A 13 -15.84 24.64 -13.84
CA VAL A 13 -17.16 25.22 -13.54
C VAL A 13 -18.28 24.21 -13.81
N VAL A 14 -18.14 23.36 -14.82
CA VAL A 14 -19.17 22.38 -15.23
C VAL A 14 -19.05 21.06 -14.46
N ALA A 15 -17.84 20.69 -14.04
CA ALA A 15 -17.57 19.51 -13.23
C ALA A 15 -16.49 19.85 -12.17
N PRO A 16 -16.88 20.45 -11.04
CA PRO A 16 -15.93 20.84 -10.00
C PRO A 16 -15.24 19.58 -9.46
N ILE A 17 -13.92 19.49 -9.65
CA ILE A 17 -13.09 18.46 -9.05
C ILE A 17 -12.67 18.96 -7.67
N GLU A 18 -13.14 18.28 -6.63
CA GLU A 18 -12.75 18.56 -5.26
C GLU A 18 -11.37 17.98 -4.94
N CYS A 19 -10.64 18.64 -4.05
CA CYS A 19 -9.36 18.14 -3.56
C CYS A 19 -9.53 16.79 -2.85
N ALA A 20 -8.82 15.76 -3.28
CA ALA A 20 -8.87 14.43 -2.67
C ALA A 20 -8.47 14.41 -1.18
N GLY A 21 -7.76 15.44 -0.70
CA GLY A 21 -7.32 15.57 0.68
C GLY A 21 -8.29 16.31 1.60
N CYS A 22 -8.91 17.42 1.19
CA CYS A 22 -9.73 18.25 2.06
C CYS A 22 -11.14 18.55 1.52
N GLY A 23 -11.46 18.18 0.27
CA GLY A 23 -12.73 18.47 -0.36
C GLY A 23 -12.85 19.91 -0.90
N ALA A 24 -11.84 20.77 -0.75
CA ALA A 24 -11.88 22.12 -1.30
C ALA A 24 -12.00 22.08 -2.84
N PRO A 25 -12.75 23.01 -3.44
CA PRO A 25 -12.79 23.14 -4.90
C PRO A 25 -11.40 23.42 -5.46
N ASP A 26 -10.83 22.48 -6.21
CA ASP A 26 -9.50 22.59 -6.81
C ASP A 26 -9.43 21.62 -8.00
N ARG A 27 -8.35 21.68 -8.77
CA ARG A 27 -8.12 20.84 -9.94
C ARG A 27 -7.34 19.56 -9.65
N GLY A 28 -7.29 19.13 -8.40
CA GLY A 28 -6.55 17.96 -7.95
C GLY A 28 -6.22 18.06 -6.47
N LEU A 29 -4.99 17.71 -6.10
CA LEU A 29 -4.49 17.95 -4.75
C LEU A 29 -4.15 19.44 -4.58
N CYS A 30 -4.81 20.11 -3.63
CA CYS A 30 -4.55 21.52 -3.35
C CYS A 30 -3.18 21.72 -2.66
N SER A 31 -2.66 22.95 -2.74
CA SER A 31 -1.37 23.31 -2.15
C SER A 31 -1.30 23.09 -0.63
N ALA A 32 -2.43 23.14 0.07
CA ALA A 32 -2.51 22.85 1.50
C ALA A 32 -2.42 21.35 1.83
N CYS A 33 -2.86 20.46 0.91
CA CYS A 33 -2.81 19.00 1.12
C CYS A 33 -1.53 18.34 0.59
N VAL A 34 -0.87 18.92 -0.41
CA VAL A 34 0.39 18.39 -0.95
C VAL A 34 1.47 18.20 0.13
N PRO A 35 1.71 19.12 1.09
CA PRO A 35 2.71 18.93 2.14
C PRO A 35 2.44 17.72 3.04
N ALA A 36 1.17 17.33 3.23
CA ALA A 36 0.82 16.14 4.01
C ALA A 36 1.30 14.83 3.36
N LEU A 37 1.57 14.84 2.06
CA LEU A 37 2.13 13.71 1.31
C LEU A 37 3.66 13.75 1.20
N ALA A 38 4.33 14.72 1.85
CA ALA A 38 5.77 14.72 1.99
C ALA A 38 6.17 13.57 2.93
N ALA A 39 6.80 12.55 2.39
CA ALA A 39 7.15 11.35 3.12
C ALA A 39 8.12 11.65 4.25
N ARG A 40 7.84 11.07 5.41
CA ARG A 40 8.75 10.93 6.56
C ARG A 40 8.79 9.45 6.90
N VAL A 41 9.76 8.76 6.32
CA VAL A 41 9.85 7.32 6.49
C VAL A 41 10.04 6.96 7.96
N THR A 42 9.23 6.05 8.43
CA THR A 42 9.32 5.49 9.80
C THR A 42 9.45 3.98 9.71
N THR A 43 10.22 3.39 10.62
CA THR A 43 10.40 1.94 10.68
C THR A 43 9.54 1.37 11.80
N HIS A 44 8.84 0.31 11.47
CA HIS A 44 7.98 -0.46 12.37
C HIS A 44 8.39 -1.92 12.33
N GLU A 45 7.97 -2.72 13.31
CA GLU A 45 8.23 -4.16 13.36
C GLU A 45 6.94 -4.95 13.15
N SER A 46 7.05 -6.04 12.38
CA SER A 46 6.00 -7.05 12.22
C SER A 46 6.58 -8.43 12.51
N SER A 47 5.84 -9.25 13.24
CA SER A 47 6.31 -10.57 13.69
C SER A 47 6.67 -11.51 12.53
N GLY A 48 5.93 -11.42 11.42
CA GLY A 48 6.14 -12.28 10.26
C GLY A 48 7.12 -11.72 9.22
N VAL A 49 7.36 -10.42 9.20
CA VAL A 49 8.15 -9.75 8.15
C VAL A 49 9.47 -9.20 8.68
N GLY A 50 9.53 -8.82 9.96
CA GLY A 50 10.60 -8.00 10.53
C GLY A 50 10.33 -6.52 10.27
N SER A 51 11.33 -5.78 9.80
CA SER A 51 11.24 -4.33 9.61
C SER A 51 10.29 -3.94 8.48
N VAL A 52 9.45 -2.94 8.76
CA VAL A 52 8.47 -2.36 7.81
C VAL A 52 8.73 -0.86 7.71
N TRP A 53 9.16 -0.40 6.53
CA TRP A 53 9.40 1.01 6.23
C TRP A 53 8.13 1.64 5.67
N ALA A 54 7.55 2.58 6.40
CA ALA A 54 6.33 3.28 6.05
C ALA A 54 6.61 4.73 5.65
N ALA A 55 6.15 5.16 4.48
CA ALA A 55 6.38 6.51 3.97
C ALA A 55 5.54 7.57 4.69
N LEU A 56 4.28 7.26 5.03
CA LEU A 56 3.27 8.19 5.50
C LEU A 56 2.52 7.64 6.72
N ALA A 57 1.95 8.53 7.54
CA ALA A 57 0.95 8.16 8.55
C ALA A 57 -0.45 8.10 7.91
N TYR A 58 -1.18 6.98 8.06
CA TYR A 58 -2.51 6.77 7.49
C TYR A 58 -3.60 7.50 8.28
N GLU A 59 -3.59 8.82 8.22
CA GLU A 59 -4.52 9.70 8.93
C GLU A 59 -4.83 10.97 8.14
N GLY A 60 -5.80 11.75 8.58
CA GLY A 60 -6.12 13.06 8.02
C GLY A 60 -6.27 13.09 6.50
N ALA A 61 -5.57 14.02 5.85
CA ALA A 61 -5.55 14.19 4.40
C ALA A 61 -4.94 12.99 3.68
N VAL A 62 -3.87 12.39 4.23
CA VAL A 62 -3.21 11.20 3.65
C VAL A 62 -4.20 10.06 3.48
N ARG A 63 -4.97 9.74 4.53
CA ARG A 63 -5.99 8.68 4.48
C ARG A 63 -7.02 8.95 3.39
N ARG A 64 -7.52 10.19 3.29
CA ARG A 64 -8.52 10.56 2.26
C ARG A 64 -7.95 10.43 0.85
N VAL A 65 -6.72 10.91 0.62
CA VAL A 65 -6.05 10.82 -0.68
C VAL A 65 -5.82 9.37 -1.09
N ILE A 66 -5.35 8.50 -0.18
CA ILE A 66 -5.14 7.08 -0.46
C ILE A 66 -6.48 6.39 -0.78
N LEU A 67 -7.55 6.70 -0.03
CA LEU A 67 -8.88 6.17 -0.32
C LEU A 67 -9.40 6.66 -1.67
N ALA A 68 -9.29 7.96 -1.97
CA ALA A 68 -9.71 8.51 -3.25
C ALA A 68 -8.94 7.88 -4.43
N TYR A 69 -7.64 7.66 -4.28
CA TYR A 69 -6.83 6.93 -5.26
C TYR A 69 -7.29 5.48 -5.46
N LYS A 70 -7.66 4.79 -4.37
CA LYS A 70 -8.07 3.38 -4.41
C LYS A 70 -9.53 3.17 -4.85
N GLU A 71 -10.41 4.11 -4.57
CA GLU A 71 -11.85 3.90 -4.70
C GLU A 71 -12.49 4.77 -5.79
N ASN A 72 -11.92 5.93 -6.09
CA ASN A 72 -12.53 6.97 -6.94
C ASN A 72 -11.67 7.32 -8.16
N ASP A 73 -10.74 6.44 -8.58
CA ASP A 73 -9.87 6.62 -9.75
C ASP A 73 -9.12 7.97 -9.82
N ARG A 74 -8.79 8.57 -8.64
CA ARG A 74 -8.05 9.83 -8.56
C ARG A 74 -6.60 9.64 -8.97
N THR A 75 -6.38 9.59 -10.28
CA THR A 75 -5.05 9.38 -10.88
C THR A 75 -4.09 10.56 -10.67
N ASP A 76 -4.61 11.76 -10.37
CA ASP A 76 -3.84 12.94 -9.97
C ASP A 76 -3.01 12.70 -8.71
N ALA A 77 -3.51 11.89 -7.77
CA ALA A 77 -2.80 11.49 -6.57
C ALA A 77 -1.65 10.49 -6.81
N ARG A 78 -1.62 9.83 -7.98
CA ARG A 78 -0.64 8.75 -8.27
C ARG A 78 0.81 9.21 -8.14
N THR A 79 1.14 10.36 -8.71
CA THR A 79 2.53 10.85 -8.71
C THR A 79 3.05 11.19 -7.31
N PRO A 80 2.36 11.98 -6.45
CA PRO A 80 2.82 12.24 -5.11
C PRO A 80 2.87 10.98 -4.25
N LEU A 81 1.90 10.07 -4.36
CA LEU A 81 1.91 8.79 -3.62
C LEU A 81 3.06 7.87 -4.08
N ALA A 82 3.35 7.81 -5.38
CA ALA A 82 4.48 7.04 -5.90
C ALA A 82 5.84 7.59 -5.43
N ARG A 83 5.98 8.92 -5.34
CA ARG A 83 7.19 9.55 -4.77
C ARG A 83 7.37 9.22 -3.29
N ALA A 84 6.27 9.25 -2.52
CA ALA A 84 6.31 8.88 -1.12
C ALA A 84 6.73 7.40 -0.95
N LEU A 85 6.12 6.49 -1.69
CA LEU A 85 6.48 5.05 -1.65
C LEU A 85 7.94 4.82 -2.07
N ALA A 86 8.45 5.55 -3.06
CA ALA A 86 9.84 5.44 -3.51
C ALA A 86 10.83 5.69 -2.36
N LEU A 87 10.58 6.69 -1.50
CA LEU A 87 11.44 6.97 -0.35
C LEU A 87 11.46 5.82 0.66
N ALA A 88 10.31 5.17 0.93
CA ALA A 88 10.30 3.98 1.78
C ALA A 88 11.06 2.79 1.16
N LEU A 89 11.00 2.65 -0.16
CA LEU A 89 11.79 1.63 -0.88
C LEU A 89 13.30 1.91 -0.81
N ASP A 90 13.71 3.16 -0.93
CA ASP A 90 15.12 3.57 -0.89
C ASP A 90 15.70 3.33 0.52
N GLU A 91 14.97 3.68 1.57
CA GLU A 91 15.35 3.38 2.96
C GLU A 91 15.46 1.87 3.21
N ALA A 92 14.48 1.10 2.75
CA ALA A 92 14.49 -0.36 2.90
C ALA A 92 15.70 -1.00 2.20
N ARG A 93 16.05 -0.53 0.99
CA ARG A 93 17.22 -1.00 0.22
C ARG A 93 18.54 -0.57 0.85
N SER A 94 18.57 0.56 1.52
CA SER A 94 19.76 1.01 2.25
C SER A 94 20.02 0.17 3.49
N ALA A 95 18.94 -0.38 4.08
CA ALA A 95 19.02 -1.18 5.31
C ALA A 95 19.18 -2.68 5.04
N ALA A 96 18.82 -3.18 3.86
CA ALA A 96 18.87 -4.60 3.53
C ALA A 96 19.25 -4.83 2.06
N ASP A 97 19.98 -5.93 1.82
CA ASP A 97 20.31 -6.36 0.46
C ASP A 97 19.06 -6.99 -0.19
N VAL A 98 18.44 -6.25 -1.12
CA VAL A 98 17.17 -6.61 -1.78
C VAL A 98 17.43 -6.89 -3.25
N SER A 99 17.15 -8.11 -3.67
CA SER A 99 17.24 -8.49 -5.09
C SER A 99 15.93 -8.29 -5.87
N SER A 100 14.78 -8.36 -5.18
CA SER A 100 13.47 -8.34 -5.83
C SER A 100 12.39 -7.64 -5.01
N LEU A 101 11.54 -6.87 -5.68
CA LEU A 101 10.31 -6.33 -5.10
C LEU A 101 9.14 -7.26 -5.42
N VAL A 102 8.35 -7.60 -4.41
CA VAL A 102 7.13 -8.41 -4.57
C VAL A 102 5.95 -7.62 -4.04
N ALA A 103 5.04 -7.24 -4.93
CA ALA A 103 3.82 -6.55 -4.53
C ALA A 103 2.82 -7.55 -3.92
N VAL A 104 2.25 -7.17 -2.78
CA VAL A 104 1.12 -7.88 -2.19
C VAL A 104 -0.11 -7.69 -3.08
N PRO A 105 -0.78 -8.76 -3.52
CA PRO A 105 -1.86 -8.64 -4.48
C PRO A 105 -3.11 -8.01 -3.87
N SER A 106 -3.74 -7.09 -4.60
CA SER A 106 -5.07 -6.58 -4.28
C SER A 106 -6.11 -7.70 -4.26
N SER A 107 -7.17 -7.54 -3.47
CA SER A 107 -8.31 -8.48 -3.50
C SER A 107 -8.90 -8.58 -4.91
N ARG A 108 -9.39 -9.79 -5.28
CA ARG A 108 -10.04 -10.03 -6.59
C ARG A 108 -11.21 -9.06 -6.84
N ALA A 109 -11.98 -8.73 -5.81
CA ALA A 109 -13.08 -7.78 -5.91
C ALA A 109 -12.58 -6.37 -6.20
N GLY A 110 -11.53 -5.91 -5.48
CA GLY A 110 -10.89 -4.63 -5.71
C GLY A 110 -10.29 -4.52 -7.11
N LEU A 111 -9.59 -5.56 -7.57
CA LEU A 111 -9.01 -5.60 -8.91
C LEU A 111 -10.09 -5.53 -10.02
N ARG A 112 -11.19 -6.30 -9.88
CA ARG A 112 -12.32 -6.24 -10.84
C ARG A 112 -12.98 -4.88 -10.89
N ARG A 113 -13.15 -4.21 -9.73
CA ARG A 113 -13.79 -2.90 -9.65
C ARG A 113 -12.93 -1.81 -10.31
N ARG A 114 -11.63 -1.83 -10.08
CA ARG A 114 -10.68 -0.81 -10.53
C ARG A 114 -10.04 -1.07 -11.90
N GLY A 115 -10.01 -2.32 -12.35
CA GLY A 115 -9.27 -2.72 -13.56
C GLY A 115 -7.74 -2.73 -13.41
N TYR A 116 -7.20 -2.25 -12.28
CA TYR A 116 -5.75 -2.23 -12.02
C TYR A 116 -5.42 -2.49 -10.54
N ASP A 117 -4.17 -2.84 -10.27
CA ASP A 117 -3.62 -2.96 -8.93
C ASP A 117 -2.97 -1.63 -8.51
N PRO A 118 -3.44 -0.98 -7.41
CA PRO A 118 -2.93 0.32 -6.99
C PRO A 118 -1.45 0.31 -6.63
N VAL A 119 -0.97 -0.74 -5.93
CA VAL A 119 0.43 -0.85 -5.52
C VAL A 119 1.33 -1.00 -6.74
N ILE A 120 0.95 -1.88 -7.68
CA ILE A 120 1.68 -2.05 -8.95
C ILE A 120 1.72 -0.74 -9.73
N ALA A 121 0.60 0.00 -9.80
CA ALA A 121 0.55 1.26 -10.52
C ALA A 121 1.45 2.36 -9.88
N LEU A 122 1.56 2.40 -8.53
CA LEU A 122 2.49 3.28 -7.83
C LEU A 122 3.94 2.88 -8.09
N LEU A 123 4.27 1.59 -7.99
CA LEU A 123 5.59 1.07 -8.25
C LEU A 123 6.05 1.36 -9.69
N THR A 124 5.20 1.09 -10.68
CA THR A 124 5.48 1.42 -12.09
C THR A 124 5.69 2.92 -12.28
N ARG A 125 4.89 3.78 -11.61
CA ARG A 125 5.05 5.23 -11.66
C ARG A 125 6.35 5.72 -11.02
N ALA A 126 6.84 5.00 -10.01
CA ALA A 126 8.14 5.19 -9.37
C ALA A 126 9.31 4.56 -10.16
N GLY A 127 9.09 4.06 -11.38
CA GLY A 127 10.13 3.42 -12.19
C GLY A 127 10.51 2.01 -11.75
N GLN A 128 9.75 1.39 -10.83
CA GLN A 128 10.03 0.07 -10.28
C GLN A 128 9.34 -1.04 -11.09
N ARG A 129 9.95 -2.22 -11.12
CA ARG A 129 9.41 -3.42 -11.79
C ARG A 129 9.19 -4.54 -10.77
N PRO A 130 8.06 -4.55 -10.04
CA PRO A 130 7.80 -5.59 -9.06
C PRO A 130 7.50 -6.93 -9.73
N LEU A 131 7.88 -8.02 -9.06
CA LEU A 131 7.45 -9.36 -9.40
C LEU A 131 5.98 -9.55 -8.98
N ARG A 132 5.16 -10.06 -9.90
CA ARG A 132 3.76 -10.43 -9.65
C ARG A 132 3.67 -11.94 -9.43
N VAL A 133 4.25 -12.40 -8.35
CA VAL A 133 4.41 -13.83 -8.05
C VAL A 133 3.49 -14.31 -6.94
N LEU A 134 2.79 -13.41 -6.24
CA LEU A 134 1.79 -13.79 -5.26
C LEU A 134 0.39 -13.75 -5.87
N ALA A 135 -0.40 -14.75 -5.56
CA ALA A 135 -1.81 -14.84 -5.94
C ALA A 135 -2.66 -15.30 -4.76
N ALA A 136 -3.94 -14.91 -4.75
CA ALA A 136 -4.89 -15.47 -3.80
C ALA A 136 -5.01 -16.98 -4.04
N ALA A 137 -4.84 -17.77 -3.00
CA ALA A 137 -5.09 -19.20 -3.06
C ALA A 137 -6.51 -19.46 -3.58
N ARG A 138 -6.69 -20.49 -4.40
CA ARG A 138 -8.03 -20.95 -4.74
C ARG A 138 -8.66 -21.43 -3.43
N ALA A 139 -9.67 -20.72 -2.94
CA ALA A 139 -10.51 -21.23 -1.87
C ALA A 139 -11.06 -22.57 -2.38
N ALA A 140 -10.76 -23.66 -1.69
CA ALA A 140 -11.56 -24.86 -1.82
C ALA A 140 -13.01 -24.43 -1.59
N GLU A 141 -13.93 -24.77 -2.49
CA GLU A 141 -15.32 -24.30 -2.54
C GLU A 141 -16.20 -24.79 -1.38
N THR A 142 -15.65 -25.12 -0.23
CA THR A 142 -16.34 -25.84 0.83
C THR A 142 -16.33 -25.12 2.17
N GLN A 143 -16.54 -23.78 2.21
CA GLN A 143 -16.99 -23.16 3.49
C GLN A 143 -17.69 -21.82 3.25
N LYS A 144 -18.96 -21.88 2.92
CA LYS A 144 -19.88 -20.73 2.79
C LYS A 144 -20.51 -20.29 4.11
N SER A 145 -19.96 -20.56 5.27
CA SER A 145 -20.61 -20.19 6.55
C SER A 145 -19.64 -19.99 7.71
N LEU A 146 -18.89 -18.90 7.71
CA LEU A 146 -18.26 -18.43 8.95
C LEU A 146 -18.34 -16.90 9.05
N ALA A 147 -18.65 -16.41 10.24
CA ALA A 147 -18.99 -15.03 10.55
C ALA A 147 -17.88 -14.04 10.24
N VAL A 148 -18.22 -12.76 9.99
CA VAL A 148 -17.34 -11.67 9.59
C VAL A 148 -16.18 -11.44 10.57
N ALA A 149 -16.32 -11.77 11.85
CA ALA A 149 -15.29 -11.62 12.88
C ALA A 149 -14.14 -12.63 12.74
N GLU A 150 -14.39 -13.83 12.22
CA GLU A 150 -13.37 -14.87 12.03
C GLU A 150 -12.53 -14.65 10.76
N ARG A 151 -12.99 -13.80 9.82
CA ARG A 151 -12.26 -13.48 8.59
C ARG A 151 -10.95 -12.71 8.83
N HIS A 152 -10.79 -12.05 9.96
CA HIS A 152 -9.56 -11.34 10.33
C HIS A 152 -8.50 -12.27 10.95
N ALA A 153 -8.89 -13.34 11.62
CA ALA A 153 -7.98 -14.30 12.25
C ALA A 153 -7.42 -15.36 11.29
N ASN A 154 -8.08 -15.60 10.13
CA ASN A 154 -7.82 -16.77 9.28
C ASN A 154 -7.28 -16.40 7.88
N ARG A 155 -6.25 -15.52 7.81
CA ARG A 155 -5.54 -15.26 6.53
C ARG A 155 -4.47 -16.30 6.21
N HIS A 156 -4.17 -17.21 7.12
CA HIS A 156 -3.16 -18.24 6.91
C HIS A 156 -3.54 -19.14 5.72
N GLY A 157 -2.62 -19.24 4.73
CA GLY A 157 -2.87 -20.00 3.52
C GLY A 157 -3.69 -19.25 2.45
N SER A 158 -4.03 -17.96 2.66
CA SER A 158 -4.81 -17.19 1.68
C SER A 158 -4.00 -16.69 0.47
N LEU A 159 -2.67 -16.70 0.56
CA LEU A 159 -1.76 -16.36 -0.53
C LEU A 159 -0.85 -17.54 -0.87
N VAL A 160 -0.54 -17.67 -2.16
CA VAL A 160 0.44 -18.63 -2.68
C VAL A 160 1.36 -17.95 -3.68
N ALA A 161 2.62 -18.39 -3.73
CA ALA A 161 3.51 -18.01 -4.82
C ALA A 161 3.19 -18.84 -6.06
N THR A 162 3.21 -18.21 -7.23
CA THR A 162 2.87 -18.84 -8.52
C THR A 162 4.09 -19.48 -9.20
N ARG A 163 5.29 -19.29 -8.64
CA ARG A 163 6.55 -19.88 -9.10
C ARG A 163 7.56 -19.93 -7.94
N SER A 164 8.65 -20.68 -8.11
CA SER A 164 9.78 -20.69 -7.18
C SER A 164 10.39 -19.29 -7.04
N LEU A 165 10.87 -19.00 -5.83
CA LEU A 165 11.62 -17.81 -5.45
C LEU A 165 12.98 -18.17 -4.85
N ASP A 166 13.49 -19.38 -5.12
CA ASP A 166 14.76 -19.86 -4.59
C ASP A 166 15.90 -18.87 -4.81
N GLY A 167 16.62 -18.52 -3.73
CA GLY A 167 17.71 -17.55 -3.72
C GLY A 167 17.28 -16.09 -3.87
N ALA A 168 15.99 -15.79 -4.01
CA ALA A 168 15.52 -14.41 -4.09
C ALA A 168 15.45 -13.76 -2.69
N ARG A 169 16.08 -12.59 -2.55
CA ARG A 169 15.98 -11.72 -1.37
C ARG A 169 14.88 -10.67 -1.63
N VAL A 170 13.73 -10.88 -1.00
CA VAL A 170 12.46 -10.22 -1.35
C VAL A 170 12.15 -9.10 -0.36
N LEU A 171 11.87 -7.90 -0.88
CA LEU A 171 11.17 -6.84 -0.18
C LEU A 171 9.69 -6.87 -0.58
N LEU A 172 8.81 -7.09 0.39
CA LEU A 172 7.36 -7.01 0.19
C LEU A 172 6.92 -5.56 0.04
N VAL A 173 5.93 -5.29 -0.82
CA VAL A 173 5.38 -3.94 -0.97
C VAL A 173 3.87 -3.96 -0.88
N ASP A 174 3.31 -3.12 0.00
CA ASP A 174 1.85 -2.98 0.18
C ASP A 174 1.45 -1.50 0.30
N ASP A 175 0.16 -1.22 0.32
CA ASP A 175 -0.35 0.15 0.44
C ASP A 175 -0.45 0.61 1.91
N VAL A 176 -1.07 -0.16 2.81
CA VAL A 176 -1.28 0.27 4.21
C VAL A 176 -0.95 -0.83 5.20
N PHE A 177 0.01 -0.56 6.06
CA PHE A 177 0.33 -1.39 7.20
C PHE A 177 -0.64 -1.08 8.36
N THR A 178 -1.47 -2.04 8.69
CA THR A 178 -2.43 -1.95 9.80
C THR A 178 -2.03 -2.90 10.93
N THR A 179 -2.45 -4.15 10.89
CA THR A 179 -2.11 -5.21 11.84
C THR A 179 -0.92 -6.04 11.41
N GLY A 180 -0.47 -5.91 10.18
CA GLY A 180 0.58 -6.75 9.59
C GLY A 180 0.10 -8.08 9.00
N ALA A 181 -1.11 -8.54 9.32
CA ALA A 181 -1.59 -9.86 8.92
C ALA A 181 -1.50 -10.17 7.41
N THR A 182 -1.65 -9.16 6.55
CA THR A 182 -1.50 -9.32 5.10
C THR A 182 -0.03 -9.50 4.70
N LEU A 183 0.87 -8.72 5.30
CA LEU A 183 2.31 -8.83 5.08
C LEU A 183 2.86 -10.14 5.64
N ASP A 184 2.41 -10.57 6.81
CA ASP A 184 2.82 -11.83 7.43
C ASP A 184 2.42 -13.04 6.56
N GLU A 185 1.21 -13.00 5.99
CA GLU A 185 0.75 -14.04 5.06
C GLU A 185 1.52 -14.02 3.73
N ALA A 186 1.83 -12.83 3.20
CA ALA A 186 2.67 -12.69 2.01
C ALA A 186 4.09 -13.21 2.28
N ALA A 187 4.66 -12.91 3.45
CA ALA A 187 5.96 -13.43 3.87
C ALA A 187 5.97 -14.95 3.99
N ARG A 188 4.92 -15.54 4.57
CA ARG A 188 4.75 -17.00 4.61
C ARG A 188 4.75 -17.61 3.21
N ALA A 189 3.99 -17.00 2.27
CA ALA A 189 3.91 -17.50 0.90
C ALA A 189 5.24 -17.37 0.13
N VAL A 190 6.01 -16.30 0.34
CA VAL A 190 7.36 -16.12 -0.23
C VAL A 190 8.32 -17.18 0.31
N ARG A 191 8.35 -17.38 1.64
CA ARG A 191 9.23 -18.38 2.28
C ARG A 191 8.88 -19.82 1.85
N ALA A 192 7.59 -20.12 1.71
CA ALA A 192 7.13 -21.42 1.21
C ALA A 192 7.55 -21.69 -0.24
N ALA A 193 7.91 -20.67 -1.00
CA ALA A 193 8.44 -20.76 -2.35
C ALA A 193 9.97 -20.67 -2.43
N GLY A 194 10.69 -20.76 -1.29
CA GLY A 194 12.14 -20.72 -1.21
C GLY A 194 12.77 -19.32 -1.16
N GLY A 195 11.95 -18.25 -1.10
CA GLY A 195 12.47 -16.87 -1.00
C GLY A 195 12.79 -16.45 0.42
N GLU A 196 13.77 -15.57 0.57
CA GLU A 196 14.09 -14.87 1.82
C GLU A 196 13.34 -13.53 1.86
N VAL A 197 12.65 -13.23 2.97
CA VAL A 197 11.98 -11.93 3.17
C VAL A 197 12.90 -11.01 3.95
N CYS A 198 13.31 -9.90 3.32
CA CYS A 198 14.22 -8.89 3.89
C CYS A 198 13.47 -7.76 4.63
N GLY A 199 12.15 -7.75 4.60
CA GLY A 199 11.31 -6.72 5.18
C GLY A 199 10.15 -6.33 4.27
N ALA A 200 9.50 -5.20 4.58
CA ALA A 200 8.46 -4.63 3.74
C ALA A 200 8.56 -3.11 3.63
N ALA A 201 8.18 -2.56 2.46
CA ALA A 201 7.97 -1.13 2.27
C ALA A 201 6.48 -0.88 2.03
N VAL A 202 5.91 0.09 2.74
CA VAL A 202 4.47 0.42 2.62
C VAL A 202 4.28 1.91 2.38
N LEU A 203 3.21 2.25 1.67
CA LEU A 203 2.87 3.65 1.44
C LEU A 203 2.50 4.36 2.75
N ALA A 204 1.75 3.70 3.64
CA ALA A 204 1.35 4.29 4.90
C ALA A 204 1.19 3.26 6.03
N PHE A 205 1.27 3.72 7.29
CA PHE A 205 0.96 2.91 8.48
C PHE A 205 -0.15 3.56 9.30
N THR A 206 -0.87 2.78 10.09
CA THR A 206 -1.95 3.26 10.96
C THR A 206 -1.43 3.56 12.37
N PRO A 207 -1.28 4.85 12.79
CA PRO A 207 -0.62 5.22 14.04
C PRO A 207 -1.26 4.64 15.30
N LYS A 208 -2.58 4.53 15.33
CA LYS A 208 -3.36 4.12 16.53
C LYS A 208 -3.07 2.71 17.01
N LEU A 209 -2.59 1.81 16.15
CA LEU A 209 -2.28 0.43 16.54
C LEU A 209 -0.95 0.31 17.32
N PHE A 210 -0.01 1.23 17.08
CA PHE A 210 1.32 1.19 17.69
C PHE A 210 1.38 1.85 19.08
N VAL A 211 0.49 2.79 19.38
CA VAL A 211 0.40 3.41 20.71
C VAL A 211 -0.07 2.39 21.76
N SER A 212 -1.00 1.50 21.40
CA SER A 212 -1.50 0.47 22.32
C SER A 212 -0.43 -0.56 22.70
N GLN A 213 0.50 -0.91 21.81
CA GLN A 213 1.57 -1.85 22.11
C GLN A 213 2.65 -1.27 23.01
N ARG A 214 3.00 0.03 22.88
CA ARG A 214 3.97 0.68 23.78
C ARG A 214 3.46 0.83 25.21
N LEU A 215 2.15 1.03 25.40
CA LEU A 215 1.57 1.15 26.75
C LEU A 215 1.49 -0.20 27.48
N LEU A 216 1.43 -1.32 26.73
CA LEU A 216 1.39 -2.66 27.33
C LEU A 216 2.78 -3.23 27.64
N SER A 217 3.84 -2.75 27.00
CA SER A 217 5.23 -3.16 27.26
C SER A 217 5.95 -2.32 28.34
N GLY A 218 5.31 -1.27 28.86
CA GLY A 218 5.85 -0.41 29.90
C GLY A 218 5.48 -0.79 31.34
N PHE A 219 4.76 -1.89 31.56
CA PHE A 219 4.39 -2.42 32.87
C PHE A 219 4.91 -3.87 33.06
N SER A 220 6.22 -4.03 33.03
CA SER A 220 6.90 -5.27 33.49
C SER A 220 8.15 -4.92 34.25
#